data_99b38dd6ae8ad6ba9329bf475b81e2c1
#
_entry.id   99b38dd6ae8ad6ba9329bf475b81e2c1
#
_cell.length_a   1.000
_cell.length_b   1.000
_cell.length_c   1.000
_cell.angle_alpha   90.00
_cell.angle_beta   90.00
_cell.angle_gamma   90.00
#
_symmetry.space_group_name_H-M   'P 1'
#
loop_
_entity.id
_entity.type
_entity.pdbx_description
1 polymer ?
#
loop_
_entity_poly.entity_id
_entity_poly.type
_entity_poly.pdbx_seq_one_letter_code
_entity_poly.pdbx_strand_id
1 'polypeptide(L)'
;PKPQTTRFNIKGIITTKTSQMIFTDTPGVHKPKNKLGEYMMKGVENSINSVDVIIYLVDASKPKIDVASENIMKEIVDTKTKVILAINKIDKIEKSKILNIISLYDEYMKSIGGSFAEIVPISIYKEDGLDILISSIEKYLPEGEKIYSDDDITDISEREIIEEIIREKALNNLEEEVPHGIIVEVEKFKKRKNIEKKSVYDIDVNIICEKKTHKAIIIGKDGTMLKKIGTQARKEIENMLDDKVNLKLWVKVRENWQDNDLYLNNLKNKIN
;
A
#
# COMPACT_ATOMS: atom_id res chain seq x y z
N PRO A 1 4.62 9.81 6.73
CA PRO A 1 4.50 8.46 6.22
C PRO A 1 5.84 7.75 6.39
N LYS A 2 5.81 6.53 6.90
CA LYS A 2 7.02 5.70 7.01
C LYS A 2 7.25 5.00 5.66
N PRO A 3 8.49 4.78 5.22
CA PRO A 3 8.78 4.02 4.00
C PRO A 3 8.31 2.57 4.14
N GLN A 4 8.07 1.90 3.02
CA GLN A 4 7.62 0.50 2.95
C GLN A 4 6.25 0.26 3.63
N THR A 5 5.31 1.18 3.46
CA THR A 5 3.94 1.00 3.94
C THR A 5 3.27 -0.14 3.19
N THR A 6 3.43 -0.21 1.87
CA THR A 6 2.93 -1.29 1.01
C THR A 6 4.06 -2.27 0.69
N ARG A 7 3.80 -3.56 0.80
CA ARG A 7 4.76 -4.64 0.49
C ARG A 7 4.34 -5.53 -0.66
N PHE A 8 3.06 -5.72 -0.80
CA PHE A 8 2.45 -6.56 -1.81
C PHE A 8 1.51 -5.71 -2.66
N ASN A 9 1.33 -6.09 -3.90
CA ASN A 9 0.40 -5.42 -4.77
C ASN A 9 -1.03 -5.65 -4.25
N ILE A 10 -1.68 -4.57 -3.83
CA ILE A 10 -3.06 -4.58 -3.38
C ILE A 10 -3.87 -3.87 -4.45
N LYS A 11 -4.99 -4.46 -4.87
CA LYS A 11 -5.88 -3.81 -5.80
C LYS A 11 -6.99 -3.07 -5.06
N GLY A 12 -7.17 -1.81 -5.44
CA GLY A 12 -8.34 -1.01 -5.09
C GLY A 12 -9.24 -0.88 -6.32
N ILE A 13 -10.52 -1.14 -6.17
CA ILE A 13 -11.48 -1.17 -7.28
C ILE A 13 -12.45 -0.01 -7.11
N ILE A 14 -12.59 0.80 -8.15
CA ILE A 14 -13.60 1.85 -8.24
C ILE A 14 -14.48 1.54 -9.46
N THR A 15 -15.75 1.27 -9.20
CA THR A 15 -16.74 1.09 -10.25
C THR A 15 -17.63 2.32 -10.36
N THR A 16 -17.68 2.94 -11.55
CA THR A 16 -18.58 4.04 -11.89
C THR A 16 -19.71 3.50 -12.80
N LYS A 17 -20.58 4.39 -13.26
CA LYS A 17 -21.61 4.03 -14.23
C LYS A 17 -21.04 3.63 -15.59
N THR A 18 -19.88 4.16 -15.95
CA THR A 18 -19.28 4.10 -17.28
C THR A 18 -17.97 3.35 -17.32
N SER A 19 -17.32 3.14 -16.18
CA SER A 19 -16.00 2.55 -16.12
C SER A 19 -15.78 1.70 -14.87
N GLN A 20 -14.78 0.82 -14.90
CA GLN A 20 -14.22 0.16 -13.74
C GLN A 20 -12.71 0.36 -13.75
N MET A 21 -12.19 1.00 -12.70
CA MET A 21 -10.77 1.27 -12.52
C MET A 21 -10.20 0.34 -11.46
N ILE A 22 -9.13 -0.36 -11.81
CA ILE A 22 -8.42 -1.27 -10.91
C ILE A 22 -7.07 -0.64 -10.61
N PHE A 23 -6.95 -0.02 -9.45
CA PHE A 23 -5.70 0.57 -8.98
C PHE A 23 -4.83 -0.51 -8.34
N THR A 24 -3.62 -0.69 -8.84
CA THR A 24 -2.63 -1.53 -8.19
C THR A 24 -1.71 -0.65 -7.34
N ASP A 25 -1.84 -0.75 -6.01
CA ASP A 25 -0.90 -0.10 -5.10
C ASP A 25 0.42 -0.87 -5.13
N THR A 26 1.50 -0.17 -5.48
CA THR A 26 2.82 -0.77 -5.61
C THR A 26 3.72 -0.38 -4.45
N PRO A 27 4.63 -1.28 -4.01
CA PRO A 27 5.65 -0.90 -3.06
C PRO A 27 6.45 0.31 -3.51
N GLY A 28 6.78 1.20 -2.58
CA GLY A 28 7.64 2.35 -2.89
C GLY A 28 9.00 1.91 -3.41
N VAL A 29 9.47 2.59 -4.46
CA VAL A 29 10.74 2.25 -5.11
C VAL A 29 11.91 2.58 -4.22
N HIS A 30 12.75 1.60 -3.97
CA HIS A 30 13.96 1.74 -3.16
C HIS A 30 15.01 0.69 -3.58
N LYS A 31 16.27 0.95 -3.25
CA LYS A 31 17.31 -0.05 -3.45
C LYS A 31 17.05 -1.27 -2.53
N PRO A 32 16.88 -2.48 -3.08
CA PRO A 32 16.65 -3.68 -2.26
C PRO A 32 17.84 -3.97 -1.36
N LYS A 33 17.57 -4.38 -0.12
CA LYS A 33 18.59 -4.73 0.88
C LYS A 33 18.58 -6.22 1.22
N ASN A 34 17.53 -6.94 0.84
CA ASN A 34 17.29 -8.35 1.10
C ASN A 34 16.36 -8.92 0.02
N LYS A 35 16.13 -10.24 0.04
CA LYS A 35 15.27 -10.91 -0.95
C LYS A 35 13.82 -10.41 -0.94
N LEU A 36 13.28 -10.02 0.21
CA LEU A 36 11.96 -9.40 0.27
C LEU A 36 11.95 -8.09 -0.54
N GLY A 37 12.98 -7.25 -0.42
CA GLY A 37 13.12 -6.03 -1.19
C GLY A 37 13.24 -6.29 -2.70
N GLU A 38 13.99 -7.31 -3.11
CA GLU A 38 14.07 -7.74 -4.53
C GLU A 38 12.71 -8.20 -5.04
N TYR A 39 11.98 -8.95 -4.21
CA TYR A 39 10.64 -9.40 -4.53
C TYR A 39 9.66 -8.22 -4.72
N MET A 40 9.71 -7.23 -3.82
CA MET A 40 8.90 -6.01 -3.92
C MET A 40 9.19 -5.26 -5.22
N MET A 41 10.46 -5.13 -5.60
CA MET A 41 10.85 -4.45 -6.85
C MET A 41 10.36 -5.19 -8.10
N LYS A 42 10.44 -6.53 -8.13
CA LYS A 42 9.84 -7.33 -9.22
C LYS A 42 8.32 -7.12 -9.33
N GLY A 43 7.64 -6.94 -8.21
CA GLY A 43 6.22 -6.60 -8.19
C GLY A 43 5.93 -5.26 -8.87
N VAL A 44 6.77 -4.25 -8.63
CA VAL A 44 6.68 -2.94 -9.30
C VAL A 44 6.90 -3.07 -10.81
N GLU A 45 7.99 -3.71 -11.23
CA GLU A 45 8.33 -3.95 -12.65
C GLU A 45 7.19 -4.68 -13.39
N ASN A 46 6.64 -5.74 -12.79
CA ASN A 46 5.51 -6.47 -13.38
C ASN A 46 4.27 -5.59 -13.51
N SER A 47 3.98 -4.74 -12.52
CA SER A 47 2.83 -3.84 -12.55
C SER A 47 2.98 -2.78 -13.65
N ILE A 48 4.15 -2.16 -13.78
CA ILE A 48 4.42 -1.15 -14.81
C ILE A 48 4.16 -1.71 -16.21
N ASN A 49 4.52 -2.98 -16.46
CA ASN A 49 4.41 -3.62 -17.78
C ASN A 49 3.00 -4.17 -18.10
N SER A 50 2.08 -4.21 -17.13
CA SER A 50 0.78 -4.88 -17.27
C SER A 50 -0.43 -3.98 -17.09
N VAL A 51 -0.25 -2.65 -17.06
CA VAL A 51 -1.33 -1.69 -16.83
C VAL A 51 -1.63 -0.83 -18.05
N ASP A 52 -2.87 -0.36 -18.16
CA ASP A 52 -3.32 0.52 -19.24
C ASP A 52 -2.89 1.97 -19.03
N VAL A 53 -2.79 2.39 -17.76
CA VAL A 53 -2.42 3.76 -17.35
C VAL A 53 -1.49 3.71 -16.16
N ILE A 54 -0.45 4.52 -16.17
CA ILE A 54 0.47 4.70 -15.04
C ILE A 54 0.19 6.05 -14.38
N ILE A 55 -0.01 6.04 -13.07
CA ILE A 55 -0.06 7.25 -12.26
C ILE A 55 1.29 7.44 -11.58
N TYR A 56 2.04 8.44 -12.01
CA TYR A 56 3.28 8.82 -11.35
C TYR A 56 2.98 9.86 -10.26
N LEU A 57 3.00 9.41 -9.01
CA LEU A 57 2.60 10.22 -7.85
C LEU A 57 3.81 10.89 -7.20
N VAL A 58 3.77 12.23 -7.07
CA VAL A 58 4.82 13.01 -6.44
C VAL A 58 4.31 13.84 -5.27
N ASP A 59 5.16 14.06 -4.27
CA ASP A 59 4.86 14.89 -3.08
C ASP A 59 5.26 16.33 -3.33
N ALA A 60 4.28 17.22 -3.50
CA ALA A 60 4.52 18.66 -3.74
C ALA A 60 5.30 19.34 -2.62
N SER A 61 5.26 18.82 -1.39
CA SER A 61 6.00 19.42 -0.27
C SER A 61 7.51 19.10 -0.28
N LYS A 62 7.93 18.14 -1.12
CA LYS A 62 9.33 17.72 -1.28
C LYS A 62 9.65 17.41 -2.75
N PRO A 63 9.47 18.37 -3.64
CA PRO A 63 9.66 18.14 -5.07
C PRO A 63 11.15 17.94 -5.37
N LYS A 64 11.51 16.74 -5.77
CA LYS A 64 12.88 16.46 -6.25
C LYS A 64 12.86 15.23 -7.14
N ILE A 65 13.76 15.22 -8.10
CA ILE A 65 14.08 14.06 -8.92
C ILE A 65 15.40 13.51 -8.40
N ASP A 66 15.35 12.40 -7.68
CA ASP A 66 16.54 11.68 -7.23
C ASP A 66 16.79 10.45 -8.13
N VAL A 67 17.90 9.76 -7.89
CA VAL A 67 18.33 8.60 -8.71
C VAL A 67 17.23 7.52 -8.81
N ALA A 68 16.45 7.32 -7.74
CA ALA A 68 15.36 6.35 -7.78
C ALA A 68 14.21 6.84 -8.69
N SER A 69 13.87 8.13 -8.60
CA SER A 69 12.88 8.78 -9.48
C SER A 69 13.32 8.74 -10.94
N GLU A 70 14.61 9.02 -11.22
CA GLU A 70 15.16 8.96 -12.57
C GLU A 70 15.06 7.56 -13.20
N ASN A 71 15.43 6.53 -12.43
CA ASN A 71 15.39 5.15 -12.93
C ASN A 71 13.96 4.73 -13.29
N ILE A 72 12.99 5.04 -12.44
CA ILE A 72 11.58 4.74 -12.71
C ILE A 72 11.06 5.52 -13.92
N MET A 73 11.36 6.81 -14.01
CA MET A 73 10.87 7.60 -15.14
C MET A 73 11.43 7.06 -16.47
N LYS A 74 12.68 6.59 -16.50
CA LYS A 74 13.27 5.90 -17.67
C LYS A 74 12.53 4.60 -17.99
N GLU A 75 12.30 3.76 -16.97
CA GLU A 75 11.56 2.51 -17.12
C GLU A 75 10.14 2.74 -17.66
N ILE A 76 9.43 3.74 -17.11
CA ILE A 76 8.10 4.12 -17.58
C ILE A 76 8.11 4.56 -19.04
N VAL A 77 9.10 5.33 -19.47
CA VAL A 77 9.22 5.78 -20.88
C VAL A 77 9.34 4.58 -21.83
N ASP A 78 10.08 3.55 -21.43
CA ASP A 78 10.28 2.35 -22.25
C ASP A 78 8.98 1.54 -22.47
N THR A 79 8.00 1.64 -21.57
CA THR A 79 6.72 0.90 -21.70
C THR A 79 5.79 1.45 -22.76
N LYS A 80 5.93 2.71 -23.15
CA LYS A 80 5.00 3.45 -24.04
C LYS A 80 3.57 3.56 -23.49
N THR A 81 3.34 3.19 -22.24
CA THR A 81 2.05 3.31 -21.54
C THR A 81 1.73 4.79 -21.26
N LYS A 82 0.47 5.16 -21.24
CA LYS A 82 0.05 6.52 -20.90
C LYS A 82 0.36 6.83 -19.44
N VAL A 83 1.06 7.93 -19.20
CA VAL A 83 1.51 8.34 -17.85
C VAL A 83 0.79 9.62 -17.44
N ILE A 84 0.14 9.60 -16.29
CA ILE A 84 -0.45 10.77 -15.64
C ILE A 84 0.45 11.18 -14.48
N LEU A 85 0.94 12.40 -14.48
CA LEU A 85 1.65 12.96 -13.33
C LEU A 85 0.63 13.51 -12.33
N ALA A 86 0.52 12.88 -11.16
CA ALA A 86 -0.31 13.36 -10.05
C ALA A 86 0.57 14.06 -9.00
N ILE A 87 0.42 15.37 -8.86
CA ILE A 87 1.18 16.19 -7.90
C ILE A 87 0.36 16.29 -6.62
N ASN A 88 0.65 15.43 -5.64
CA ASN A 88 -0.13 15.33 -4.40
C ASN A 88 0.39 16.28 -3.30
N LYS A 89 -0.46 16.54 -2.32
CA LYS A 89 -0.23 17.41 -1.15
C LYS A 89 -0.08 18.88 -1.51
N ILE A 90 -0.80 19.36 -2.54
CA ILE A 90 -0.81 20.78 -2.90
C ILE A 90 -1.35 21.68 -1.78
N ASP A 91 -2.10 21.09 -0.83
CA ASP A 91 -2.56 21.75 0.40
C ASP A 91 -1.43 22.20 1.33
N LYS A 92 -0.20 21.68 1.14
CA LYS A 92 0.98 21.98 1.96
C LYS A 92 1.91 23.02 1.34
N ILE A 93 1.60 23.53 0.18
CA ILE A 93 2.44 24.49 -0.55
C ILE A 93 1.63 25.68 -1.05
N GLU A 94 2.30 26.76 -1.38
CA GLU A 94 1.69 27.91 -2.05
C GLU A 94 1.35 27.55 -3.50
N LYS A 95 0.18 27.98 -3.97
CA LYS A 95 -0.28 27.72 -5.36
C LYS A 95 0.72 28.17 -6.42
N SER A 96 1.44 29.27 -6.19
CA SER A 96 2.50 29.77 -7.06
C SER A 96 3.64 28.78 -7.33
N LYS A 97 3.88 27.84 -6.41
CA LYS A 97 4.94 26.82 -6.53
C LYS A 97 4.54 25.62 -7.40
N ILE A 98 3.24 25.43 -7.66
CA ILE A 98 2.75 24.29 -8.44
C ILE A 98 3.33 24.28 -9.85
N LEU A 99 3.35 25.44 -10.52
CA LEU A 99 3.90 25.56 -11.88
C LEU A 99 5.38 25.18 -11.95
N ASN A 100 6.17 25.57 -10.95
CA ASN A 100 7.59 25.20 -10.91
C ASN A 100 7.79 23.69 -10.76
N ILE A 101 6.89 23.03 -10.00
CA ILE A 101 6.93 21.56 -9.85
C ILE A 101 6.54 20.88 -11.16
N ILE A 102 5.52 21.39 -11.83
CA ILE A 102 5.10 20.92 -13.16
C ILE A 102 6.28 21.00 -14.13
N SER A 103 6.90 22.19 -14.24
CA SER A 103 8.05 22.40 -15.13
C SER A 103 9.20 21.44 -14.82
N LEU A 104 9.54 21.25 -13.53
CA LEU A 104 10.61 20.36 -13.10
C LEU A 104 10.43 18.93 -13.64
N TYR A 105 9.24 18.37 -13.47
CA TYR A 105 8.99 16.98 -13.88
C TYR A 105 8.76 16.85 -15.39
N ASP A 106 8.09 17.80 -16.02
CA ASP A 106 7.79 17.79 -17.45
C ASP A 106 9.06 17.98 -18.29
N GLU A 107 9.93 18.92 -17.92
CA GLU A 107 11.23 19.13 -18.56
C GLU A 107 12.14 17.90 -18.45
N TYR A 108 12.19 17.29 -17.25
CA TYR A 108 12.97 16.06 -17.09
C TYR A 108 12.41 14.92 -17.94
N MET A 109 11.09 14.70 -17.91
CA MET A 109 10.43 13.64 -18.71
C MET A 109 10.73 13.82 -20.21
N LYS A 110 10.64 15.05 -20.71
CA LYS A 110 10.99 15.40 -22.09
C LYS A 110 12.48 15.16 -22.40
N SER A 111 13.36 15.47 -21.45
CA SER A 111 14.81 15.26 -21.63
C SER A 111 15.22 13.81 -21.84
N ILE A 112 14.41 12.88 -21.30
CA ILE A 112 14.61 11.42 -21.47
C ILE A 112 13.76 10.80 -22.59
N GLY A 113 13.11 11.65 -23.42
CA GLY A 113 12.34 11.22 -24.60
C GLY A 113 10.89 10.81 -24.30
N GLY A 114 10.39 11.08 -23.08
CA GLY A 114 9.02 10.79 -22.68
C GLY A 114 8.11 12.02 -22.66
N SER A 115 6.84 11.80 -22.27
CA SER A 115 5.88 12.86 -22.01
C SER A 115 4.80 12.38 -21.05
N PHE A 116 4.27 13.29 -20.23
CA PHE A 116 3.05 12.99 -19.47
C PHE A 116 1.83 13.21 -20.37
N ALA A 117 0.88 12.29 -20.30
CA ALA A 117 -0.39 12.42 -21.02
C ALA A 117 -1.29 13.49 -20.38
N GLU A 118 -1.25 13.57 -19.05
CA GLU A 118 -1.96 14.57 -18.24
C GLU A 118 -1.08 14.93 -17.03
N ILE A 119 -1.26 16.14 -16.50
CA ILE A 119 -0.63 16.58 -15.23
C ILE A 119 -1.72 17.12 -14.33
N VAL A 120 -1.93 16.47 -13.19
CA VAL A 120 -3.05 16.75 -12.30
C VAL A 120 -2.55 17.08 -10.89
N PRO A 121 -2.60 18.35 -10.47
CA PRO A 121 -2.37 18.71 -9.07
C PRO A 121 -3.54 18.25 -8.20
N ILE A 122 -3.24 17.57 -7.08
CA ILE A 122 -4.24 17.00 -6.18
C ILE A 122 -3.88 17.19 -4.71
N SER A 123 -4.87 17.11 -3.85
CA SER A 123 -4.71 16.85 -2.43
C SER A 123 -5.65 15.73 -2.00
N ILE A 124 -5.12 14.52 -1.82
CA ILE A 124 -5.91 13.39 -1.31
C ILE A 124 -6.49 13.72 0.07
N TYR A 125 -5.73 14.44 0.91
CA TYR A 125 -6.18 14.81 2.25
C TYR A 125 -7.37 15.78 2.27
N LYS A 126 -7.47 16.66 1.26
CA LYS A 126 -8.55 17.66 1.10
C LYS A 126 -9.59 17.24 0.06
N GLU A 127 -9.40 16.08 -0.55
CA GLU A 127 -10.23 15.57 -1.65
C GLU A 127 -10.31 16.54 -2.85
N ASP A 128 -9.25 17.36 -3.03
CA ASP A 128 -9.15 18.35 -4.11
C ASP A 128 -8.50 17.75 -5.35
N GLY A 129 -9.10 17.93 -6.53
CA GLY A 129 -8.62 17.46 -7.83
C GLY A 129 -8.75 15.93 -8.07
N LEU A 130 -9.41 15.18 -7.18
CA LEU A 130 -9.58 13.73 -7.36
C LEU A 130 -10.55 13.39 -8.50
N ASP A 131 -11.61 14.15 -8.66
CA ASP A 131 -12.55 14.04 -9.78
C ASP A 131 -11.87 14.28 -11.12
N ILE A 132 -10.95 15.24 -11.18
CA ILE A 132 -10.13 15.52 -12.37
C ILE A 132 -9.22 14.33 -12.65
N LEU A 133 -8.55 13.77 -11.62
CA LEU A 133 -7.68 12.63 -11.78
C LEU A 133 -8.45 11.41 -12.30
N ILE A 134 -9.62 11.11 -11.73
CA ILE A 134 -10.49 10.01 -12.16
C ILE A 134 -10.90 10.19 -13.62
N SER A 135 -11.38 11.39 -13.99
CA SER A 135 -11.76 11.69 -15.37
C SER A 135 -10.57 11.61 -16.34
N SER A 136 -9.37 11.99 -15.90
CA SER A 136 -8.15 11.86 -16.70
C SER A 136 -7.79 10.38 -16.94
N ILE A 137 -7.96 9.51 -15.93
CA ILE A 137 -7.72 8.07 -16.08
C ILE A 137 -8.74 7.47 -17.06
N GLU A 138 -10.02 7.78 -16.92
CA GLU A 138 -11.09 7.24 -17.77
C GLU A 138 -10.83 7.45 -19.28
N LYS A 139 -10.20 8.56 -19.67
CA LYS A 139 -9.88 8.85 -21.08
C LYS A 139 -8.93 7.81 -21.72
N TYR A 140 -8.16 7.11 -20.92
CA TYR A 140 -7.11 6.20 -21.41
C TYR A 140 -7.40 4.73 -21.09
N LEU A 141 -8.53 4.43 -20.44
CA LEU A 141 -8.95 3.04 -20.23
C LEU A 141 -9.44 2.42 -21.54
N PRO A 142 -9.12 1.16 -21.80
CA PRO A 142 -9.67 0.43 -22.94
C PRO A 142 -11.17 0.15 -22.75
N GLU A 143 -11.89 -0.01 -23.85
CA GLU A 143 -13.24 -0.55 -23.81
C GLU A 143 -13.20 -2.05 -23.47
N GLY A 144 -14.06 -2.49 -22.57
CA GLY A 144 -14.10 -3.89 -22.13
C GLY A 144 -15.25 -4.18 -21.17
N GLU A 145 -15.36 -5.44 -20.80
CA GLU A 145 -16.31 -5.88 -19.77
C GLU A 145 -15.76 -5.61 -18.38
N LYS A 146 -16.63 -5.45 -17.38
CA LYS A 146 -16.26 -5.35 -15.99
C LYS A 146 -15.60 -6.65 -15.52
N ILE A 147 -14.48 -6.54 -14.84
CA ILE A 147 -13.70 -7.67 -14.31
C ILE A 147 -14.21 -8.08 -12.92
N TYR A 148 -14.64 -7.12 -12.14
CA TYR A 148 -15.12 -7.30 -10.77
C TYR A 148 -16.60 -6.91 -10.64
N SER A 149 -17.28 -7.41 -9.60
CA SER A 149 -18.64 -7.00 -9.26
C SER A 149 -18.70 -5.52 -8.87
N ASP A 150 -19.87 -4.90 -8.98
CA ASP A 150 -20.04 -3.46 -8.69
C ASP A 150 -19.77 -3.12 -7.22
N ASP A 151 -19.96 -4.07 -6.31
CA ASP A 151 -19.75 -3.92 -4.87
C ASP A 151 -18.32 -4.25 -4.41
N ASP A 152 -17.48 -4.80 -5.31
CA ASP A 152 -16.11 -5.14 -4.98
C ASP A 152 -15.25 -3.87 -4.90
N ILE A 153 -14.60 -3.67 -3.77
CA ILE A 153 -13.69 -2.54 -3.53
C ILE A 153 -12.20 -2.95 -3.53
N THR A 154 -11.93 -4.25 -3.43
CA THR A 154 -10.58 -4.83 -3.43
C THR A 154 -10.65 -6.31 -3.79
N ASP A 155 -9.53 -6.89 -4.19
CA ASP A 155 -9.38 -8.32 -4.49
C ASP A 155 -8.78 -9.14 -3.34
N ILE A 156 -8.39 -8.49 -2.24
CA ILE A 156 -7.84 -9.18 -1.08
C ILE A 156 -8.93 -9.60 -0.09
N SER A 157 -8.68 -10.71 0.60
CA SER A 157 -9.59 -11.26 1.61
C SER A 157 -9.66 -10.41 2.88
N GLU A 158 -10.75 -10.55 3.66
CA GLU A 158 -10.87 -9.93 5.00
C GLU A 158 -9.67 -10.28 5.92
N ARG A 159 -9.10 -11.47 5.79
CA ARG A 159 -7.91 -11.89 6.54
C ARG A 159 -6.70 -11.02 6.20
N GLU A 160 -6.46 -10.80 4.93
CA GLU A 160 -5.34 -9.98 4.45
C GLU A 160 -5.52 -8.51 4.83
N ILE A 161 -6.75 -7.99 4.79
CA ILE A 161 -7.04 -6.63 5.28
C ILE A 161 -6.72 -6.54 6.78
N ILE A 162 -7.09 -7.53 7.59
CA ILE A 162 -6.80 -7.58 9.03
C ILE A 162 -5.27 -7.63 9.26
N GLU A 163 -4.53 -8.41 8.48
CA GLU A 163 -3.06 -8.47 8.53
C GLU A 163 -2.45 -7.09 8.27
N GLU A 164 -2.93 -6.37 7.26
CA GLU A 164 -2.46 -5.03 6.91
C GLU A 164 -2.85 -3.98 7.96
N ILE A 165 -4.07 -4.00 8.50
CA ILE A 165 -4.48 -3.11 9.61
C ILE A 165 -3.53 -3.27 10.80
N ILE A 166 -3.25 -4.51 11.23
CA ILE A 166 -2.37 -4.77 12.37
C ILE A 166 -0.93 -4.33 12.04
N ARG A 167 -0.45 -4.60 10.83
CA ARG A 167 0.88 -4.18 10.37
C ARG A 167 1.00 -2.66 10.35
N GLU A 168 -0.01 -1.95 9.86
CA GLU A 168 -0.05 -0.47 9.89
C GLU A 168 0.02 0.07 11.32
N LYS A 169 -0.76 -0.49 12.28
CA LYS A 169 -0.70 -0.05 13.67
C LYS A 169 0.67 -0.36 14.30
N ALA A 170 1.28 -1.48 13.96
CA ALA A 170 2.65 -1.77 14.37
C ALA A 170 3.64 -0.77 13.74
N LEU A 171 3.52 -0.48 12.44
CA LEU A 171 4.34 0.49 11.73
C LEU A 171 4.26 1.90 12.38
N ASN A 172 3.06 2.31 12.78
CA ASN A 172 2.82 3.64 13.37
C ASN A 172 3.31 3.77 14.82
N ASN A 173 3.42 2.67 15.56
CA ASN A 173 3.79 2.67 16.98
C ASN A 173 5.23 2.22 17.25
N LEU A 174 5.88 1.55 16.31
CA LEU A 174 7.27 1.09 16.42
C LEU A 174 8.21 2.06 15.70
N GLU A 175 9.48 2.06 16.06
CA GLU A 175 10.50 2.97 15.52
C GLU A 175 11.66 2.21 14.87
N GLU A 176 12.54 2.94 14.22
CA GLU A 176 13.75 2.48 13.54
C GLU A 176 13.47 1.35 12.53
N GLU A 177 14.23 0.26 12.56
CA GLU A 177 14.12 -0.87 11.63
C GLU A 177 13.07 -1.92 12.04
N VAL A 178 12.60 -1.90 13.30
CA VAL A 178 11.70 -2.93 13.84
C VAL A 178 10.42 -3.08 13.02
N PRO A 179 9.70 -1.98 12.65
CA PRO A 179 8.48 -2.09 11.86
C PRO A 179 8.71 -2.61 10.44
N HIS A 180 9.93 -2.45 9.92
CA HIS A 180 10.30 -2.94 8.59
C HIS A 180 10.66 -4.44 8.60
N GLY A 181 10.96 -5.01 9.78
CA GLY A 181 11.31 -6.41 9.99
C GLY A 181 10.17 -7.30 10.49
N ILE A 182 8.90 -6.86 10.40
CA ILE A 182 7.76 -7.67 10.85
C ILE A 182 6.89 -8.14 9.69
N ILE A 183 6.22 -9.26 9.88
CA ILE A 183 5.09 -9.69 9.07
C ILE A 183 3.95 -10.11 10.00
N VAL A 184 2.73 -10.00 9.52
CA VAL A 184 1.52 -10.36 10.27
C VAL A 184 0.84 -11.52 9.57
N GLU A 185 0.43 -12.52 10.33
CA GLU A 185 -0.28 -13.71 9.83
C GLU A 185 -1.50 -14.00 10.70
N VAL A 186 -2.69 -14.01 10.09
CA VAL A 186 -3.93 -14.45 10.74
C VAL A 186 -3.97 -15.98 10.79
N GLU A 187 -3.84 -16.56 11.97
CA GLU A 187 -3.96 -18.02 12.15
C GLU A 187 -5.42 -18.47 12.27
N LYS A 188 -6.23 -17.72 13.00
CA LYS A 188 -7.63 -18.04 13.22
C LYS A 188 -8.51 -16.86 12.87
N PHE A 189 -9.55 -17.10 12.09
CA PHE A 189 -10.60 -16.16 11.77
C PHE A 189 -11.93 -16.90 11.76
N LYS A 190 -12.71 -16.76 12.83
CA LYS A 190 -13.94 -17.52 13.01
C LYS A 190 -15.05 -16.66 13.60
N LYS A 191 -16.17 -16.56 12.90
CA LYS A 191 -17.40 -15.96 13.39
C LYS A 191 -18.14 -16.92 14.31
N ARG A 192 -18.59 -16.45 15.47
CA ARG A 192 -19.44 -17.19 16.40
C ARG A 192 -20.50 -16.28 17.00
N LYS A 193 -21.51 -16.87 17.61
CA LYS A 193 -22.46 -16.13 18.45
C LYS A 193 -21.98 -16.16 19.91
N ASN A 194 -22.04 -15.04 20.60
CA ASN A 194 -21.79 -14.96 22.05
C ASN A 194 -23.02 -15.44 22.85
N ILE A 195 -22.93 -15.37 24.18
CA ILE A 195 -24.00 -15.78 25.10
C ILE A 195 -25.30 -14.98 24.85
N GLU A 196 -25.18 -13.71 24.44
CA GLU A 196 -26.30 -12.84 24.10
C GLU A 196 -26.81 -13.02 22.65
N LYS A 197 -26.35 -14.08 21.94
CA LYS A 197 -26.62 -14.38 20.54
C LYS A 197 -26.12 -13.31 19.55
N LYS A 198 -25.30 -12.34 19.99
CA LYS A 198 -24.65 -11.36 19.14
C LYS A 198 -23.47 -11.99 18.42
N SER A 199 -23.23 -11.53 17.21
CA SER A 199 -22.09 -11.96 16.41
C SER A 199 -20.77 -11.45 16.99
N VAL A 200 -19.76 -12.30 17.01
CA VAL A 200 -18.38 -11.97 17.46
C VAL A 200 -17.39 -12.74 16.62
N TYR A 201 -16.34 -12.08 16.15
CA TYR A 201 -15.21 -12.73 15.51
C TYR A 201 -14.11 -13.07 16.52
N ASP A 202 -13.68 -14.34 16.58
CA ASP A 202 -12.44 -14.75 17.23
C ASP A 202 -11.30 -14.72 16.21
N ILE A 203 -10.32 -13.84 16.47
CA ILE A 203 -9.19 -13.61 15.57
C ILE A 203 -7.89 -13.80 16.36
N ASP A 204 -7.10 -14.81 15.98
CA ASP A 204 -5.77 -15.06 16.53
C ASP A 204 -4.73 -14.72 15.48
N VAL A 205 -3.76 -13.87 15.83
CA VAL A 205 -2.79 -13.30 14.89
C VAL A 205 -1.37 -13.39 15.43
N ASN A 206 -0.44 -13.75 14.57
CA ASN A 206 0.99 -13.71 14.85
C ASN A 206 1.63 -12.47 14.22
N ILE A 207 2.36 -11.73 15.02
CA ILE A 207 3.32 -10.73 14.56
C ILE A 207 4.69 -11.43 14.58
N ILE A 208 5.22 -11.70 13.40
CA ILE A 208 6.51 -12.37 13.23
C ILE A 208 7.59 -11.32 13.05
N CYS A 209 8.67 -11.43 13.81
CA CYS A 209 9.83 -10.56 13.73
C CYS A 209 11.11 -11.38 13.59
N GLU A 210 12.20 -10.74 13.20
CA GLU A 210 13.45 -11.43 12.87
C GLU A 210 14.30 -11.78 14.09
N LYS A 211 14.29 -10.92 15.13
CA LYS A 211 15.20 -11.03 16.29
C LYS A 211 14.44 -11.05 17.62
N LYS A 212 15.06 -11.70 18.63
CA LYS A 212 14.53 -11.69 20.02
C LYS A 212 14.42 -10.28 20.60
N THR A 213 15.37 -9.38 20.25
CA THR A 213 15.34 -7.97 20.64
C THR A 213 14.14 -7.25 20.03
N HIS A 214 13.81 -7.49 18.75
CA HIS A 214 12.61 -6.95 18.10
C HIS A 214 11.35 -7.45 18.80
N LYS A 215 11.28 -8.74 19.18
CA LYS A 215 10.15 -9.28 19.94
C LYS A 215 9.94 -8.53 21.26
N ALA A 216 11.01 -8.22 22.00
CA ALA A 216 10.91 -7.48 23.25
C ALA A 216 10.37 -6.05 23.03
N ILE A 217 10.82 -5.37 21.97
CA ILE A 217 10.34 -4.03 21.59
C ILE A 217 8.86 -4.06 21.20
N ILE A 218 8.42 -5.05 20.40
CA ILE A 218 7.02 -5.19 19.95
C ILE A 218 6.10 -5.48 21.13
N ILE A 219 6.54 -6.26 22.10
CA ILE A 219 5.77 -6.54 23.33
C ILE A 219 5.74 -5.29 24.21
N GLY A 220 6.89 -4.65 24.38
CA GLY A 220 7.08 -3.51 25.30
C GLY A 220 7.09 -3.93 26.76
N LYS A 221 7.41 -2.99 27.66
CA LYS A 221 7.38 -3.22 29.10
C LYS A 221 5.97 -3.65 29.52
N ASP A 222 5.87 -4.77 30.22
CA ASP A 222 4.61 -5.34 30.70
C ASP A 222 3.53 -5.51 29.61
N GLY A 223 3.94 -5.70 28.37
CA GLY A 223 3.03 -5.88 27.23
C GLY A 223 2.33 -4.61 26.73
N THR A 224 2.75 -3.43 27.21
CA THR A 224 2.06 -2.16 26.91
C THR A 224 2.03 -1.81 25.44
N MET A 225 3.12 -2.05 24.71
CA MET A 225 3.17 -1.73 23.27
C MET A 225 2.27 -2.66 22.46
N LEU A 226 2.33 -3.97 22.71
CA LEU A 226 1.47 -4.94 22.04
C LEU A 226 -0.02 -4.68 22.33
N LYS A 227 -0.35 -4.31 23.58
CA LYS A 227 -1.72 -3.92 23.97
C LYS A 227 -2.18 -2.67 23.21
N LYS A 228 -1.29 -1.68 23.03
CA LYS A 228 -1.59 -0.44 22.28
C LYS A 228 -1.90 -0.77 20.80
N ILE A 229 -1.04 -1.54 20.15
CA ILE A 229 -1.22 -2.00 18.77
C ILE A 229 -2.54 -2.75 18.64
N GLY A 230 -2.78 -3.74 19.52
CA GLY A 230 -4.00 -4.56 19.49
C GLY A 230 -5.28 -3.76 19.72
N THR A 231 -5.25 -2.75 20.61
CA THR A 231 -6.43 -1.91 20.88
C THR A 231 -6.78 -1.05 19.66
N GLN A 232 -5.77 -0.45 19.02
CA GLN A 232 -5.98 0.36 17.81
C GLN A 232 -6.47 -0.49 16.63
N ALA A 233 -5.82 -1.64 16.41
CA ALA A 233 -6.20 -2.57 15.36
C ALA A 233 -7.63 -3.12 15.55
N ARG A 234 -7.96 -3.56 16.77
CA ARG A 234 -9.30 -4.09 17.09
C ARG A 234 -10.40 -3.10 16.74
N LYS A 235 -10.23 -1.82 17.11
CA LYS A 235 -11.24 -0.79 16.82
C LYS A 235 -11.50 -0.65 15.32
N GLU A 236 -10.46 -0.69 14.51
CA GLU A 236 -10.57 -0.56 13.06
C GLU A 236 -11.16 -1.81 12.42
N ILE A 237 -10.74 -2.99 12.88
CA ILE A 237 -11.29 -4.28 12.43
C ILE A 237 -12.78 -4.40 12.80
N GLU A 238 -13.20 -3.96 14.00
CA GLU A 238 -14.62 -3.90 14.40
C GLU A 238 -15.44 -2.99 13.47
N ASN A 239 -14.89 -1.85 13.08
CA ASN A 239 -15.54 -0.95 12.11
C ASN A 239 -15.64 -1.56 10.71
N MET A 240 -14.61 -2.27 10.25
CA MET A 240 -14.59 -2.94 8.94
C MET A 240 -15.60 -4.09 8.87
N LEU A 241 -15.66 -4.91 9.93
CA LEU A 241 -16.52 -6.11 9.96
C LEU A 241 -17.95 -5.81 10.40
N ASP A 242 -18.22 -4.59 10.88
CA ASP A 242 -19.49 -4.17 11.55
C ASP A 242 -19.92 -5.14 12.66
N ASP A 243 -18.95 -5.73 13.36
CA ASP A 243 -19.16 -6.75 14.38
C ASP A 243 -18.13 -6.63 15.52
N LYS A 244 -18.39 -7.24 16.67
CA LYS A 244 -17.44 -7.30 17.77
C LYS A 244 -16.30 -8.27 17.48
N VAL A 245 -15.10 -7.91 17.96
CA VAL A 245 -13.88 -8.69 17.73
C VAL A 245 -13.18 -9.04 19.04
N ASN A 246 -12.91 -10.34 19.21
CA ASN A 246 -12.00 -10.87 20.22
C ASN A 246 -10.64 -11.09 19.55
N LEU A 247 -9.77 -10.06 19.57
CA LEU A 247 -8.44 -10.08 18.94
C LEU A 247 -7.39 -10.55 19.93
N LYS A 248 -6.62 -11.57 19.55
CA LYS A 248 -5.45 -12.06 20.29
C LYS A 248 -4.21 -11.92 19.40
N LEU A 249 -3.18 -11.26 19.95
CA LEU A 249 -1.90 -11.04 19.28
C LEU A 249 -0.79 -11.83 19.95
N TRP A 250 0.01 -12.49 19.14
CA TRP A 250 1.19 -13.24 19.55
C TRP A 250 2.41 -12.69 18.83
N VAL A 251 3.57 -12.67 19.48
CA VAL A 251 4.83 -12.26 18.84
C VAL A 251 5.75 -13.47 18.74
N LYS A 252 6.07 -13.86 17.51
CA LYS A 252 6.96 -14.99 17.19
C LYS A 252 8.27 -14.47 16.58
N VAL A 253 9.37 -15.19 16.83
CA VAL A 253 10.66 -14.92 16.18
C VAL A 253 10.87 -15.94 15.08
N ARG A 254 11.20 -15.47 13.89
CA ARG A 254 11.66 -16.28 12.76
C ARG A 254 12.89 -15.60 12.17
N GLU A 255 14.05 -16.13 12.48
CA GLU A 255 15.32 -15.59 12.02
C GLU A 255 15.43 -15.64 10.50
N ASN A 256 16.01 -14.60 9.90
CA ASN A 256 16.27 -14.48 8.47
C ASN A 256 15.04 -14.72 7.54
N TRP A 257 13.83 -14.45 8.02
CA TRP A 257 12.62 -14.70 7.23
C TRP A 257 12.57 -13.87 5.94
N GLN A 258 13.19 -12.69 5.93
CA GLN A 258 13.23 -11.78 4.78
C GLN A 258 14.10 -12.31 3.63
N ASP A 259 14.99 -13.26 3.92
CA ASP A 259 15.89 -13.90 2.95
C ASP A 259 15.53 -15.37 2.68
N ASN A 260 14.40 -15.85 3.20
CA ASN A 260 13.94 -17.23 3.05
C ASN A 260 12.98 -17.37 1.86
N ASP A 261 13.49 -17.90 0.74
CA ASP A 261 12.72 -18.04 -0.51
C ASP A 261 11.45 -18.88 -0.35
N LEU A 262 11.51 -19.99 0.40
CA LEU A 262 10.34 -20.85 0.61
C LEU A 262 9.24 -20.10 1.38
N TYR A 263 9.64 -19.33 2.38
CA TYR A 263 8.71 -18.55 3.16
C TYR A 263 8.10 -17.39 2.32
N LEU A 264 8.94 -16.67 1.57
CA LEU A 264 8.50 -15.58 0.70
C LEU A 264 7.57 -16.09 -0.42
N ASN A 265 7.85 -17.25 -1.00
CA ASN A 265 6.98 -17.87 -2.00
C ASN A 265 5.63 -18.30 -1.40
N ASN A 266 5.61 -18.82 -0.16
CA ASN A 266 4.36 -19.14 0.52
C ASN A 266 3.51 -17.90 0.82
N LEU A 267 4.15 -16.78 1.16
CA LEU A 267 3.47 -15.48 1.30
C LEU A 267 2.85 -15.02 -0.03
N LYS A 268 3.61 -15.16 -1.13
CA LYS A 268 3.13 -14.86 -2.48
C LYS A 268 1.88 -15.66 -2.86
N ASN A 269 1.91 -16.97 -2.61
CA ASN A 269 0.80 -17.87 -2.96
C ASN A 269 -0.47 -17.64 -2.11
N LYS A 270 -0.38 -16.86 -1.04
CA LYS A 270 -1.55 -16.40 -0.30
C LYS A 270 -2.18 -15.14 -0.90
N ILE A 271 -1.43 -14.41 -1.74
CA ILE A 271 -1.77 -13.08 -2.24
C ILE A 271 -2.14 -13.12 -3.74
N ASN A 272 -1.79 -14.22 -4.45
CA ASN A 272 -2.22 -14.52 -5.81
C ASN A 272 -3.38 -15.52 -5.79
#